data_43d9f182c8ea5bbb508625057ea04b51
#
_entry.id   43d9f182c8ea5bbb508625057ea04b51
#
_cell.length_a   1.000
_cell.length_b   1.000
_cell.length_c   1.000
_cell.angle_alpha   90.00
_cell.angle_beta   90.00
_cell.angle_gamma   90.00
#
_symmetry.space_group_name_H-M   'P 1'
#
loop_
_entity.id
_entity.type
_entity.pdbx_description
1 polymer ?
#
loop_
_entity_poly.entity_id
_entity_poly.type
_entity_poly.pdbx_seq_one_letter_code
_entity_poly.pdbx_strand_id
1 'polypeptide(L)'
;MLKTSNTFIKKATLQRVGNKLSRELNHITTTEIPLAETEEELLKKFFLKSIKSSLDLMKFTHHINLDYNTVYGDTSKYFENEISFIEYSNSILHHLYEKSNHPQIKTGELFIIHFQEVKFQEILVDAIGIFKIENKIDFLKFNQHNNELDFNINKGVKLQKIDKGCLILQTDKSDGYRVFSIDNNSYDANYWKKSFLDIEEVMNDSYQTKHHLSMLSTFSNTMKDEKNTYVQKDFISQGIKLFNENEIITKDIIEQELLSPFDVVDSYSKFKSQYNKENNLDLEENFNVSTSTLKKEKKKIKSQINLDTKIQIKLDISEGDSLKENIEKGFDEERKMHFYKVFFNEEM
;
A
#
# COMPACT_ATOMS: atom_id res chain seq x y z
N MET A 1 -13.13 -7.39 4.15
CA MET A 1 -11.94 -7.16 4.99
C MET A 1 -11.20 -8.47 5.22
N LEU A 2 -9.86 -8.47 5.21
CA LEU A 2 -9.05 -9.68 5.42
C LEU A 2 -8.93 -10.02 6.92
N LYS A 3 -9.37 -11.21 7.35
CA LYS A 3 -9.22 -11.72 8.72
C LYS A 3 -8.42 -13.02 8.68
N THR A 4 -7.46 -13.18 9.58
CA THR A 4 -6.51 -14.30 9.58
C THR A 4 -6.36 -14.95 10.97
N SER A 5 -7.38 -14.83 11.84
CA SER A 5 -7.34 -15.41 13.20
C SER A 5 -7.31 -16.93 13.19
N ASN A 6 -8.05 -17.56 12.29
CA ASN A 6 -8.16 -19.02 12.19
C ASN A 6 -7.30 -19.61 11.07
N THR A 7 -6.55 -18.77 10.35
CA THR A 7 -5.67 -19.20 9.27
C THR A 7 -4.54 -20.08 9.81
N PHE A 8 -4.19 -21.13 9.09
CA PHE A 8 -3.03 -21.99 9.38
C PHE A 8 -2.20 -22.23 8.12
N ILE A 9 -0.95 -22.67 8.32
CA ILE A 9 -0.03 -22.99 7.23
C ILE A 9 -0.20 -24.46 6.87
N LYS A 10 -0.66 -24.74 5.67
CA LYS A 10 -0.78 -26.11 5.13
C LYS A 10 0.56 -26.62 4.62
N LYS A 11 1.29 -25.78 3.90
CA LYS A 11 2.57 -26.12 3.28
C LYS A 11 3.47 -24.89 3.26
N ALA A 12 4.78 -25.09 3.35
CA ALA A 12 5.77 -24.02 3.23
C ALA A 12 7.05 -24.53 2.54
N THR A 13 7.67 -23.68 1.73
CA THR A 13 9.02 -23.88 1.21
C THR A 13 9.89 -22.68 1.52
N LEU A 14 11.21 -22.91 1.63
CA LEU A 14 12.22 -21.87 1.75
C LEU A 14 13.29 -22.10 0.68
N GLN A 15 13.54 -21.06 -0.08
CA GLN A 15 14.49 -21.01 -1.18
C GLN A 15 15.33 -19.75 -1.06
N ARG A 16 16.31 -19.58 -1.92
CA ARG A 16 17.01 -18.30 -2.09
C ARG A 16 17.01 -17.91 -3.56
N VAL A 17 16.58 -16.69 -3.86
CA VAL A 17 16.67 -16.11 -5.18
C VAL A 17 17.89 -15.20 -5.27
N GLY A 18 18.74 -15.44 -6.26
CA GLY A 18 19.91 -14.62 -6.58
C GLY A 18 19.54 -13.40 -7.45
N ASN A 19 20.54 -12.57 -7.73
CA ASN A 19 20.44 -11.51 -8.74
C ASN A 19 20.99 -12.02 -10.08
N LYS A 20 20.14 -12.04 -11.11
CA LYS A 20 20.51 -12.55 -12.44
C LYS A 20 21.62 -11.71 -13.10
N LEU A 21 21.55 -10.38 -12.96
CA LEU A 21 22.56 -9.48 -13.52
C LEU A 21 23.94 -9.73 -12.92
N SER A 22 24.01 -9.96 -11.61
CA SER A 22 25.24 -10.27 -10.88
C SER A 22 25.65 -11.75 -10.99
N ARG A 23 24.89 -12.58 -11.70
CA ARG A 23 25.10 -14.04 -11.84
C ARG A 23 25.11 -14.79 -10.52
N GLU A 24 24.38 -14.30 -9.53
CA GLU A 24 24.22 -14.99 -8.26
C GLU A 24 23.31 -16.20 -8.42
N LEU A 25 23.66 -17.32 -7.77
CA LEU A 25 22.94 -18.57 -7.93
C LEU A 25 21.69 -18.63 -7.04
N ASN A 26 20.67 -19.31 -7.55
CA ASN A 26 19.51 -19.70 -6.76
C ASN A 26 19.83 -20.92 -5.88
N HIS A 27 19.14 -21.01 -4.73
CA HIS A 27 19.06 -22.26 -3.97
C HIS A 27 17.63 -22.78 -4.05
N ILE A 28 17.47 -23.86 -4.82
CA ILE A 28 16.20 -24.51 -5.12
C ILE A 28 15.92 -25.54 -4.04
N THR A 29 14.67 -25.63 -3.56
CA THR A 29 14.25 -26.66 -2.63
C THR A 29 13.63 -27.86 -3.35
N THR A 30 13.80 -29.05 -2.77
CA THR A 30 13.13 -30.28 -3.22
C THR A 30 12.11 -30.80 -2.19
N THR A 31 12.01 -30.13 -1.04
CA THR A 31 11.14 -30.57 0.07
C THR A 31 10.39 -29.40 0.69
N GLU A 32 9.25 -29.67 1.28
CA GLU A 32 8.53 -28.76 2.14
C GLU A 32 9.27 -28.60 3.49
N ILE A 33 9.12 -27.46 4.15
CA ILE A 33 9.69 -27.23 5.49
C ILE A 33 8.73 -27.87 6.52
N PRO A 34 9.19 -28.81 7.34
CA PRO A 34 8.41 -29.21 8.50
C PRO A 34 8.42 -28.09 9.55
N LEU A 35 7.25 -27.61 9.92
CA LEU A 35 7.09 -26.54 10.91
C LEU A 35 6.54 -27.12 12.21
N ALA A 36 7.19 -26.80 13.34
CA ALA A 36 6.58 -26.99 14.64
C ALA A 36 5.48 -25.95 14.87
N GLU A 37 4.52 -26.23 15.73
CA GLU A 37 3.39 -25.33 16.01
C GLU A 37 3.82 -23.89 16.38
N THR A 38 4.87 -23.77 17.20
CA THR A 38 5.43 -22.47 17.61
C THR A 38 6.07 -21.70 16.45
N GLU A 39 6.71 -22.41 15.52
CA GLU A 39 7.31 -21.85 14.31
C GLU A 39 6.22 -21.40 13.32
N GLU A 40 5.18 -22.23 13.16
CA GLU A 40 4.03 -21.91 12.32
C GLU A 40 3.35 -20.62 12.79
N GLU A 41 3.01 -20.51 14.08
CA GLU A 41 2.38 -19.33 14.66
C GLU A 41 3.25 -18.07 14.49
N LEU A 42 4.56 -18.20 14.67
CA LEU A 42 5.50 -17.09 14.50
C LEU A 42 5.55 -16.61 13.04
N LEU A 43 5.69 -17.54 12.09
CA LEU A 43 5.75 -17.22 10.66
C LEU A 43 4.41 -16.67 10.16
N LYS A 44 3.32 -17.29 10.55
CA LYS A 44 1.97 -16.81 10.24
C LYS A 44 1.77 -15.36 10.69
N LYS A 45 2.10 -15.07 11.95
CA LYS A 45 2.01 -13.71 12.50
C LYS A 45 2.90 -12.73 11.76
N PHE A 46 4.13 -13.11 11.45
CA PHE A 46 5.10 -12.27 10.77
C PHE A 46 4.63 -11.88 9.35
N PHE A 47 4.27 -12.88 8.55
CA PHE A 47 3.88 -12.67 7.16
C PHE A 47 2.53 -11.98 7.02
N LEU A 48 1.50 -12.47 7.71
CA LEU A 48 0.15 -11.93 7.55
C LEU A 48 -0.06 -10.57 8.20
N LYS A 49 0.69 -10.22 9.26
CA LYS A 49 0.65 -8.86 9.83
C LYS A 49 1.08 -7.80 8.82
N SER A 50 2.12 -8.09 8.06
CA SER A 50 2.62 -7.17 7.04
C SER A 50 1.61 -6.98 5.91
N ILE A 51 0.99 -8.06 5.44
CA ILE A 51 -0.06 -8.03 4.40
C ILE A 51 -1.29 -7.22 4.86
N LYS A 52 -1.73 -7.38 6.11
CA LYS A 52 -2.87 -6.61 6.66
C LYS A 52 -2.66 -5.10 6.66
N SER A 53 -1.43 -4.63 6.60
CA SER A 53 -1.12 -3.21 6.48
C SER A 53 -1.37 -2.64 5.09
N SER A 54 -1.45 -3.51 4.06
CA SER A 54 -1.84 -3.13 2.69
C SER A 54 -3.37 -3.07 2.62
N LEU A 55 -3.91 -1.94 2.20
CA LEU A 55 -5.36 -1.78 1.94
C LEU A 55 -5.68 -1.87 0.44
N ASP A 56 -4.67 -1.79 -0.42
CA ASP A 56 -4.87 -1.81 -1.86
C ASP A 56 -5.13 -3.25 -2.31
N LEU A 57 -6.35 -3.51 -2.77
CA LEU A 57 -6.73 -4.78 -3.36
C LEU A 57 -6.32 -4.77 -4.82
N MET A 58 -5.52 -5.75 -5.20
CA MET A 58 -4.98 -5.91 -6.54
C MET A 58 -5.56 -7.15 -7.20
N LYS A 59 -5.38 -7.26 -8.51
CA LYS A 59 -5.63 -8.46 -9.30
C LYS A 59 -4.52 -8.65 -10.31
N PHE A 60 -4.29 -9.87 -10.76
CA PHE A 60 -3.39 -10.12 -11.88
C PHE A 60 -3.94 -9.53 -13.16
N THR A 61 -3.04 -9.05 -13.99
CA THR A 61 -3.34 -8.51 -15.32
C THR A 61 -2.27 -8.95 -16.32
N HIS A 62 -2.53 -8.76 -17.59
CA HIS A 62 -1.54 -8.86 -18.66
C HIS A 62 -2.08 -8.13 -19.89
N HIS A 63 -1.23 -7.40 -20.60
CA HIS A 63 -1.60 -6.53 -21.72
C HIS A 63 -2.25 -7.25 -22.92
N ILE A 64 -2.05 -8.57 -23.06
CA ILE A 64 -2.66 -9.38 -24.14
C ILE A 64 -3.84 -10.19 -23.58
N ASN A 65 -3.54 -11.08 -22.64
CA ASN A 65 -4.49 -11.98 -22.00
C ASN A 65 -3.90 -12.45 -20.68
N LEU A 66 -4.75 -12.59 -19.68
CA LEU A 66 -4.39 -13.02 -18.32
C LEU A 66 -3.60 -14.33 -18.28
N ASP A 67 -3.86 -15.26 -19.20
CA ASP A 67 -3.15 -16.54 -19.30
C ASP A 67 -1.64 -16.39 -19.60
N TYR A 68 -1.20 -15.24 -20.08
CA TYR A 68 0.22 -14.93 -20.28
C TYR A 68 0.91 -14.40 -19.00
N ASN A 69 0.16 -14.14 -17.95
CA ASN A 69 0.77 -13.82 -16.66
C ASN A 69 1.27 -15.11 -16.01
N THR A 70 2.58 -15.24 -15.89
CA THR A 70 3.23 -16.48 -15.40
C THR A 70 2.80 -16.82 -13.96
N VAL A 71 2.75 -15.83 -13.06
CA VAL A 71 2.37 -16.09 -11.66
C VAL A 71 0.91 -16.50 -11.56
N TYR A 72 0.02 -15.87 -12.31
CA TYR A 72 -1.39 -16.25 -12.40
C TYR A 72 -1.55 -17.68 -12.93
N GLY A 73 -0.91 -17.99 -14.05
CA GLY A 73 -1.00 -19.30 -14.70
C GLY A 73 -0.51 -20.43 -13.79
N ASP A 74 0.65 -20.27 -13.18
CA ASP A 74 1.21 -21.28 -12.26
C ASP A 74 0.36 -21.41 -10.97
N THR A 75 -0.14 -20.30 -10.43
CA THR A 75 -1.06 -20.32 -9.27
C THR A 75 -2.36 -21.05 -9.62
N SER A 76 -2.90 -20.83 -10.82
CA SER A 76 -4.10 -21.53 -11.29
C SER A 76 -3.89 -23.03 -11.38
N LYS A 77 -2.79 -23.48 -12.01
CA LYS A 77 -2.43 -24.90 -12.10
C LYS A 77 -2.28 -25.53 -10.71
N TYR A 78 -1.67 -24.83 -9.78
CA TYR A 78 -1.50 -25.33 -8.43
C TYR A 78 -2.85 -25.47 -7.68
N PHE A 79 -3.71 -24.46 -7.73
CA PHE A 79 -5.04 -24.53 -7.10
C PHE A 79 -5.94 -25.58 -7.74
N GLU A 80 -5.73 -25.91 -9.01
CA GLU A 80 -6.44 -26.97 -9.76
C GLU A 80 -5.79 -28.35 -9.59
N ASN A 81 -4.72 -28.44 -8.79
CA ASN A 81 -3.96 -29.68 -8.52
C ASN A 81 -3.30 -30.28 -9.79
N GLU A 82 -2.99 -29.47 -10.78
CA GLU A 82 -2.26 -29.90 -11.98
C GLU A 82 -0.76 -30.02 -11.74
N ILE A 83 -0.21 -29.24 -10.81
CA ILE A 83 1.19 -29.28 -10.40
C ILE A 83 1.32 -29.42 -8.88
N SER A 84 2.40 -30.04 -8.43
CA SER A 84 2.73 -30.15 -7.01
C SER A 84 3.15 -28.79 -6.41
N PHE A 85 3.13 -28.69 -5.06
CA PHE A 85 3.56 -27.49 -4.37
C PHE A 85 5.05 -27.17 -4.58
N ILE A 86 5.89 -28.20 -4.71
CA ILE A 86 7.31 -28.05 -5.00
C ILE A 86 7.54 -27.55 -6.42
N GLU A 87 6.85 -28.12 -7.40
CA GLU A 87 6.92 -27.64 -8.79
C GLU A 87 6.48 -26.18 -8.89
N TYR A 88 5.34 -25.83 -8.27
CA TYR A 88 4.87 -24.45 -8.18
C TYR A 88 5.93 -23.53 -7.56
N SER A 89 6.48 -23.90 -6.38
CA SER A 89 7.47 -23.09 -5.67
C SER A 89 8.72 -22.84 -6.52
N ASN A 90 9.17 -23.87 -7.25
CA ASN A 90 10.35 -23.77 -8.10
C ASN A 90 10.08 -22.92 -9.35
N SER A 91 8.89 -23.02 -9.95
CA SER A 91 8.49 -22.15 -11.06
C SER A 91 8.47 -20.67 -10.65
N ILE A 92 7.88 -20.36 -9.49
CA ILE A 92 7.86 -19.00 -8.94
C ILE A 92 9.28 -18.47 -8.69
N LEU A 93 10.18 -19.29 -8.12
CA LEU A 93 11.59 -18.92 -7.94
C LEU A 93 12.26 -18.58 -9.27
N HIS A 94 12.10 -19.45 -10.28
CA HIS A 94 12.70 -19.24 -11.61
C HIS A 94 12.18 -17.97 -12.26
N HIS A 95 10.88 -17.75 -12.24
CA HIS A 95 10.28 -16.53 -12.78
C HIS A 95 10.79 -15.28 -12.06
N LEU A 96 10.86 -15.30 -10.72
CA LEU A 96 11.39 -14.18 -9.93
C LEU A 96 12.86 -13.91 -10.25
N TYR A 97 13.69 -14.96 -10.44
CA TYR A 97 15.07 -14.81 -10.85
C TYR A 97 15.22 -14.16 -12.21
N GLU A 98 14.41 -14.58 -13.20
CA GLU A 98 14.40 -13.97 -14.54
C GLU A 98 14.09 -12.47 -14.50
N LYS A 99 13.22 -12.05 -13.57
CA LYS A 99 12.89 -10.64 -13.36
C LYS A 99 13.92 -9.90 -12.48
N SER A 100 14.82 -10.61 -11.78
CA SER A 100 15.85 -10.03 -10.91
C SER A 100 17.07 -9.57 -11.73
N ASN A 101 16.85 -8.71 -12.72
CA ASN A 101 17.85 -8.24 -13.70
C ASN A 101 18.15 -6.74 -13.57
N HIS A 102 18.40 -6.27 -12.34
CA HIS A 102 18.79 -4.88 -12.07
C HIS A 102 19.79 -4.83 -10.89
N PRO A 103 20.80 -3.93 -10.91
CA PRO A 103 21.85 -3.90 -9.87
C PRO A 103 21.33 -3.70 -8.43
N GLN A 104 20.21 -3.00 -8.29
CA GLN A 104 19.62 -2.68 -6.97
C GLN A 104 18.79 -3.83 -6.39
N ILE A 105 18.45 -4.85 -7.18
CA ILE A 105 17.67 -5.99 -6.70
C ILE A 105 18.60 -6.90 -5.90
N LYS A 106 18.30 -7.03 -4.62
CA LYS A 106 19.12 -7.84 -3.70
C LYS A 106 18.73 -9.32 -3.79
N THR A 107 19.72 -10.18 -3.57
CA THR A 107 19.48 -11.59 -3.22
C THR A 107 18.67 -11.68 -1.93
N GLY A 108 17.79 -12.66 -1.83
CA GLY A 108 16.96 -12.81 -0.64
C GLY A 108 16.41 -14.22 -0.45
N GLU A 109 16.03 -14.53 0.78
CA GLU A 109 15.27 -15.71 1.12
C GLU A 109 13.85 -15.57 0.61
N LEU A 110 13.35 -16.60 -0.08
CA LEU A 110 12.04 -16.68 -0.67
C LEU A 110 11.21 -17.75 0.05
N PHE A 111 10.17 -17.33 0.74
CA PHE A 111 9.15 -18.20 1.31
C PHE A 111 7.96 -18.28 0.37
N ILE A 112 7.55 -19.49 0.02
CA ILE A 112 6.26 -19.79 -0.61
C ILE A 112 5.44 -20.55 0.42
N ILE A 113 4.23 -20.07 0.72
CA ILE A 113 3.41 -20.59 1.80
C ILE A 113 1.97 -20.78 1.31
N HIS A 114 1.42 -21.97 1.51
CA HIS A 114 0.00 -22.23 1.32
C HIS A 114 -0.72 -22.06 2.65
N PHE A 115 -1.56 -21.05 2.75
CA PHE A 115 -2.45 -20.78 3.88
C PHE A 115 -3.83 -21.36 3.60
N GLN A 116 -4.46 -21.91 4.63
CA GLN A 116 -5.88 -22.30 4.60
C GLN A 116 -6.69 -21.47 5.59
N GLU A 117 -8.00 -21.42 5.36
CA GLU A 117 -8.98 -20.71 6.18
C GLU A 117 -8.69 -19.20 6.32
N VAL A 118 -8.21 -18.59 5.24
CA VAL A 118 -8.10 -17.13 5.16
C VAL A 118 -9.50 -16.57 4.95
N LYS A 119 -10.00 -15.77 5.91
CA LYS A 119 -11.31 -15.14 5.76
C LYS A 119 -11.16 -13.81 4.99
N PHE A 120 -11.71 -13.78 3.77
CA PHE A 120 -11.80 -12.60 2.94
C PHE A 120 -13.26 -12.21 2.74
N GLN A 121 -13.61 -10.95 3.10
CA GLN A 121 -15.00 -10.52 3.22
C GLN A 121 -15.72 -11.47 4.19
N GLU A 122 -16.68 -12.27 3.74
CA GLU A 122 -17.39 -13.23 4.62
C GLU A 122 -17.18 -14.70 4.20
N ILE A 123 -16.26 -14.98 3.24
CA ILE A 123 -15.93 -16.31 2.77
C ILE A 123 -14.57 -16.79 3.29
N LEU A 124 -14.42 -18.09 3.48
CA LEU A 124 -13.14 -18.75 3.75
C LEU A 124 -12.54 -19.23 2.43
N VAL A 125 -11.27 -18.89 2.20
CA VAL A 125 -10.55 -19.26 0.98
C VAL A 125 -9.15 -19.75 1.33
N ASP A 126 -8.57 -20.58 0.46
CA ASP A 126 -7.15 -20.87 0.49
C ASP A 126 -6.38 -19.69 -0.10
N ALA A 127 -5.12 -19.55 0.28
CA ALA A 127 -4.27 -18.47 -0.23
C ALA A 127 -2.82 -18.92 -0.37
N ILE A 128 -2.13 -18.34 -1.35
CA ILE A 128 -0.69 -18.48 -1.51
C ILE A 128 0.01 -17.18 -1.12
N GLY A 129 0.94 -17.28 -0.18
CA GLY A 129 1.88 -16.22 0.16
C GLY A 129 3.21 -16.41 -0.55
N ILE A 130 3.72 -15.36 -1.19
CA ILE A 130 5.05 -15.29 -1.77
C ILE A 130 5.78 -14.15 -1.06
N PHE A 131 6.84 -14.45 -0.31
CA PHE A 131 7.53 -13.46 0.52
C PHE A 131 9.03 -13.50 0.29
N LYS A 132 9.61 -12.35 -0.05
CA LYS A 132 11.05 -12.18 -0.22
C LYS A 132 11.62 -11.34 0.92
N ILE A 133 12.67 -11.87 1.55
CA ILE A 133 13.40 -11.22 2.64
C ILE A 133 14.80 -10.91 2.17
N GLU A 134 15.15 -9.63 2.09
CA GLU A 134 16.41 -9.13 1.52
C GLU A 134 17.35 -8.59 2.59
N ASN A 135 16.80 -7.97 3.63
CA ASN A 135 17.58 -7.27 4.64
C ASN A 135 17.83 -8.16 5.87
N LYS A 136 19.10 -8.38 6.18
CA LYS A 136 19.55 -9.07 7.39
C LYS A 136 20.23 -8.09 8.33
N ILE A 137 20.12 -8.35 9.61
CA ILE A 137 20.79 -7.61 10.68
C ILE A 137 21.77 -8.53 11.40
N ASP A 138 22.84 -7.96 11.92
CA ASP A 138 23.72 -8.66 12.83
C ASP A 138 23.07 -8.69 14.23
N PHE A 139 23.14 -9.84 14.89
CA PHE A 139 22.68 -10.01 16.27
C PHE A 139 23.64 -10.86 17.09
N LEU A 140 23.69 -10.61 18.41
CA LEU A 140 24.48 -11.39 19.35
C LEU A 140 23.69 -12.60 19.81
N LYS A 141 24.25 -13.78 19.65
CA LYS A 141 23.78 -15.02 20.26
C LYS A 141 24.69 -15.36 21.42
N PHE A 142 24.13 -15.36 22.63
CA PHE A 142 24.85 -15.75 23.85
C PHE A 142 24.76 -17.26 24.00
N ASN A 143 25.92 -17.90 24.32
CA ASN A 143 26.02 -19.30 24.62
C ASN A 143 26.57 -19.48 26.03
N GLN A 144 26.20 -20.57 26.68
CA GLN A 144 26.72 -20.94 28.00
C GLN A 144 27.36 -22.33 27.91
N HIS A 145 28.64 -22.39 28.23
CA HIS A 145 29.41 -23.60 28.29
C HIS A 145 30.10 -23.68 29.65
N ASN A 146 29.86 -24.75 30.43
CA ASN A 146 30.56 -25.02 31.71
C ASN A 146 30.69 -23.81 32.65
N ASN A 147 29.61 -23.06 32.89
CA ASN A 147 29.58 -21.83 33.70
C ASN A 147 30.26 -20.59 33.09
N GLU A 148 30.81 -20.67 31.90
CA GLU A 148 31.31 -19.51 31.17
C GLU A 148 30.30 -19.05 30.12
N LEU A 149 30.24 -17.72 29.90
CA LEU A 149 29.43 -17.12 28.87
C LEU A 149 30.30 -16.65 27.71
N ASP A 150 29.92 -17.00 26.52
CA ASP A 150 30.50 -16.47 25.29
C ASP A 150 29.39 -15.90 24.36
N PHE A 151 29.78 -15.31 23.27
CA PHE A 151 28.83 -14.87 22.25
C PHE A 151 29.37 -15.07 20.85
N ASN A 152 28.43 -15.24 19.92
CA ASN A 152 28.67 -15.22 18.49
C ASN A 152 27.89 -14.09 17.83
N ILE A 153 28.43 -13.48 16.79
CA ILE A 153 27.72 -12.57 15.91
C ILE A 153 27.12 -13.38 14.77
N ASN A 154 25.80 -13.37 14.66
CA ASN A 154 25.07 -14.06 13.60
C ASN A 154 24.29 -13.05 12.77
N LYS A 155 24.00 -13.43 11.52
CA LYS A 155 23.09 -12.67 10.67
C LYS A 155 21.70 -13.31 10.67
N GLY A 156 20.69 -12.50 10.86
CA GLY A 156 19.30 -12.95 10.90
C GLY A 156 18.33 -11.90 10.44
N VAL A 157 17.07 -12.25 10.44
CA VAL A 157 15.98 -11.39 10.03
C VAL A 157 15.22 -10.88 11.25
N LYS A 158 14.93 -9.58 11.28
CA LYS A 158 14.06 -9.01 12.29
C LYS A 158 12.60 -9.29 11.92
N LEU A 159 11.88 -10.06 12.76
CA LEU A 159 10.49 -10.46 12.52
C LEU A 159 9.49 -9.30 12.71
N GLN A 160 9.73 -8.17 12.07
CA GLN A 160 8.90 -6.97 12.18
C GLN A 160 8.37 -6.48 10.83
N LYS A 161 9.17 -6.58 9.78
CA LYS A 161 8.83 -6.03 8.47
C LYS A 161 9.39 -6.95 7.38
N ILE A 162 8.57 -7.25 6.40
CA ILE A 162 8.95 -8.00 5.20
C ILE A 162 9.39 -6.99 4.13
N ASP A 163 10.40 -7.32 3.35
CA ASP A 163 10.86 -6.45 2.27
C ASP A 163 9.85 -6.42 1.13
N LYS A 164 9.50 -7.59 0.60
CA LYS A 164 8.51 -7.75 -0.48
C LYS A 164 7.62 -8.95 -0.19
N GLY A 165 6.35 -8.85 -0.55
CA GLY A 165 5.43 -9.96 -0.40
C GLY A 165 4.12 -9.77 -1.13
N CYS A 166 3.44 -10.87 -1.39
CA CYS A 166 2.05 -10.87 -1.81
C CYS A 166 1.30 -12.04 -1.17
N LEU A 167 -0.02 -11.88 -1.09
CA LEU A 167 -0.97 -12.93 -0.72
C LEU A 167 -2.02 -13.03 -1.82
N ILE A 168 -2.07 -14.16 -2.49
CA ILE A 168 -2.97 -14.48 -3.59
C ILE A 168 -4.11 -15.30 -3.01
N LEU A 169 -5.32 -14.78 -3.04
CA LEU A 169 -6.52 -15.46 -2.54
C LEU A 169 -7.16 -16.30 -3.64
N GLN A 170 -7.57 -17.51 -3.31
CA GLN A 170 -8.30 -18.41 -4.22
C GLN A 170 -9.76 -17.96 -4.37
N THR A 171 -9.96 -16.79 -4.96
CA THR A 171 -11.26 -16.22 -5.28
C THR A 171 -11.17 -15.36 -6.54
N ASP A 172 -12.26 -15.21 -7.27
CA ASP A 172 -12.35 -14.40 -8.49
C ASP A 172 -11.30 -14.75 -9.57
N LYS A 173 -11.07 -16.05 -9.81
CA LYS A 173 -10.08 -16.54 -10.77
C LYS A 173 -10.22 -15.89 -12.13
N SER A 174 -11.43 -15.85 -12.70
CA SER A 174 -11.69 -15.29 -14.03
C SER A 174 -11.37 -13.80 -14.17
N ASP A 175 -11.28 -13.08 -13.05
CA ASP A 175 -10.89 -11.66 -12.97
C ASP A 175 -9.49 -11.47 -12.33
N GLY A 176 -8.62 -12.50 -12.42
CA GLY A 176 -7.22 -12.40 -12.04
C GLY A 176 -6.94 -12.60 -10.55
N TYR A 177 -7.76 -13.35 -9.85
CA TYR A 177 -7.68 -13.55 -8.39
C TYR A 177 -7.73 -12.22 -7.60
N ARG A 178 -7.75 -12.29 -6.29
CA ARG A 178 -7.58 -11.14 -5.40
C ARG A 178 -6.22 -11.21 -4.74
N VAL A 179 -5.44 -10.15 -4.89
CA VAL A 179 -4.03 -10.10 -4.48
C VAL A 179 -3.81 -8.92 -3.53
N PHE A 180 -3.22 -9.18 -2.37
CA PHE A 180 -2.62 -8.13 -1.55
C PHE A 180 -1.12 -8.13 -1.79
N SER A 181 -0.51 -6.96 -2.00
CA SER A 181 0.92 -6.84 -2.25
C SER A 181 1.55 -5.76 -1.41
N ILE A 182 2.74 -6.02 -0.90
CA ILE A 182 3.60 -5.08 -0.20
C ILE A 182 4.97 -5.01 -0.87
N ASP A 183 5.50 -3.80 -0.96
CA ASP A 183 6.89 -3.53 -1.30
C ASP A 183 7.38 -2.41 -0.38
N ASN A 184 8.28 -2.75 0.52
CA ASN A 184 8.80 -1.84 1.52
C ASN A 184 10.16 -1.23 1.13
N ASN A 185 10.68 -1.58 -0.04
CA ASN A 185 11.93 -1.06 -0.58
C ASN A 185 11.61 0.02 -1.63
N SER A 186 11.89 1.28 -1.33
CA SER A 186 11.45 2.46 -2.09
C SER A 186 12.11 2.65 -3.45
N TYR A 187 13.15 1.90 -3.79
CA TYR A 187 13.94 2.17 -4.99
C TYR A 187 13.59 1.31 -6.21
N ASP A 188 12.65 0.38 -6.10
CA ASP A 188 12.17 -0.38 -7.27
C ASP A 188 10.74 -0.94 -7.10
N ALA A 189 9.79 -0.03 -6.91
CA ALA A 189 8.36 -0.39 -6.80
C ALA A 189 7.82 -1.08 -8.07
N ASN A 190 8.42 -0.81 -9.24
CA ASN A 190 7.99 -1.40 -10.50
C ASN A 190 8.41 -2.86 -10.65
N TYR A 191 9.58 -3.25 -10.12
CA TYR A 191 10.08 -4.63 -10.22
C TYR A 191 9.09 -5.65 -9.65
N TRP A 192 8.68 -5.48 -8.40
CA TRP A 192 7.84 -6.44 -7.70
C TRP A 192 6.41 -6.50 -8.25
N LYS A 193 5.76 -5.32 -8.35
CA LYS A 193 4.35 -5.25 -8.74
C LYS A 193 4.15 -5.37 -10.25
N LYS A 194 4.99 -4.72 -11.07
CA LYS A 194 4.81 -4.67 -12.53
C LYS A 194 5.58 -5.75 -13.27
N SER A 195 6.86 -5.97 -12.95
CA SER A 195 7.66 -6.92 -13.71
C SER A 195 7.48 -8.37 -13.26
N PHE A 196 7.39 -8.63 -11.93
CA PHE A 196 7.26 -9.98 -11.40
C PHE A 196 5.80 -10.43 -11.29
N LEU A 197 4.95 -9.68 -10.60
CA LEU A 197 3.55 -10.07 -10.39
C LEU A 197 2.65 -9.69 -11.57
N ASP A 198 2.91 -8.56 -12.21
CA ASP A 198 2.06 -7.93 -13.22
C ASP A 198 0.62 -7.81 -12.72
N ILE A 199 0.46 -6.94 -11.70
CA ILE A 199 -0.81 -6.70 -11.01
C ILE A 199 -1.26 -5.26 -11.16
N GLU A 200 -2.59 -5.05 -11.14
CA GLU A 200 -3.25 -3.76 -11.13
C GLU A 200 -4.22 -3.63 -9.96
N GLU A 201 -4.62 -2.41 -9.63
CA GLU A 201 -5.61 -2.18 -8.57
C GLU A 201 -7.01 -2.62 -9.04
N VAL A 202 -7.77 -3.27 -8.15
CA VAL A 202 -9.19 -3.57 -8.39
C VAL A 202 -9.99 -2.27 -8.24
N MET A 203 -10.73 -1.90 -9.28
CA MET A 203 -11.61 -0.73 -9.29
C MET A 203 -12.82 -0.96 -8.39
N ASN A 204 -12.71 -0.61 -7.12
CA ASN A 204 -13.75 -0.71 -6.11
C ASN A 204 -13.87 0.58 -5.31
N ASP A 205 -14.76 0.63 -4.31
CA ASP A 205 -14.98 1.82 -3.46
C ASP A 205 -13.68 2.34 -2.81
N SER A 206 -12.75 1.44 -2.45
CA SER A 206 -11.44 1.84 -1.91
C SER A 206 -10.57 2.54 -2.95
N TYR A 207 -10.57 2.04 -4.19
CA TYR A 207 -9.89 2.64 -5.32
C TYR A 207 -10.47 4.03 -5.61
N GLN A 208 -11.79 4.13 -5.74
CA GLN A 208 -12.48 5.39 -6.02
C GLN A 208 -12.20 6.43 -4.92
N THR A 209 -12.39 6.06 -3.65
CA THR A 209 -12.12 6.95 -2.50
C THR A 209 -10.67 7.45 -2.49
N LYS A 210 -9.69 6.56 -2.70
CA LYS A 210 -8.26 6.88 -2.71
C LYS A 210 -7.91 7.87 -3.82
N HIS A 211 -8.32 7.55 -5.04
CA HIS A 211 -7.92 8.32 -6.21
C HIS A 211 -8.64 9.66 -6.32
N HIS A 212 -9.92 9.73 -5.96
CA HIS A 212 -10.64 11.01 -5.87
C HIS A 212 -10.04 11.93 -4.81
N LEU A 213 -9.74 11.42 -3.61
CA LEU A 213 -9.14 12.24 -2.56
C LEU A 213 -7.72 12.69 -2.92
N SER A 214 -6.93 11.83 -3.57
CA SER A 214 -5.60 12.17 -4.10
C SER A 214 -5.68 13.24 -5.19
N MET A 215 -6.66 13.15 -6.08
CA MET A 215 -6.91 14.13 -7.14
C MET A 215 -7.28 15.49 -6.56
N LEU A 216 -8.20 15.55 -5.57
CA LEU A 216 -8.55 16.78 -4.86
C LEU A 216 -7.34 17.40 -4.16
N SER A 217 -6.54 16.57 -3.49
CA SER A 217 -5.31 17.03 -2.82
C SER A 217 -4.28 17.58 -3.82
N THR A 218 -4.12 16.95 -4.98
CA THR A 218 -3.22 17.42 -6.02
C THR A 218 -3.73 18.71 -6.64
N PHE A 219 -5.03 18.79 -6.93
CA PHE A 219 -5.67 20.01 -7.44
C PHE A 219 -5.48 21.18 -6.47
N SER A 220 -5.68 20.97 -5.17
CA SER A 220 -5.47 22.01 -4.17
C SER A 220 -4.08 22.65 -4.25
N ASN A 221 -3.05 21.88 -4.63
CA ASN A 221 -1.70 22.40 -4.79
C ASN A 221 -1.55 23.30 -6.03
N THR A 222 -2.39 23.13 -7.06
CA THR A 222 -2.39 24.03 -8.25
C THR A 222 -2.99 25.40 -7.95
N MET A 223 -3.82 25.50 -6.89
CA MET A 223 -4.37 26.79 -6.45
C MET A 223 -3.33 27.73 -5.83
N LYS A 224 -2.08 27.30 -5.72
CA LYS A 224 -1.01 27.99 -4.99
C LYS A 224 -0.60 29.33 -5.61
N ASP A 225 -0.58 29.40 -6.92
CA ASP A 225 -0.11 30.59 -7.64
C ASP A 225 -1.17 31.70 -7.65
N GLU A 226 -2.44 31.35 -7.52
CA GLU A 226 -3.58 32.30 -7.58
C GLU A 226 -4.14 32.65 -6.19
N LYS A 227 -4.07 31.72 -5.25
CA LYS A 227 -4.66 31.84 -3.91
C LYS A 227 -3.65 31.44 -2.83
N ASN A 228 -3.73 32.08 -1.68
CA ASN A 228 -2.78 31.81 -0.60
C ASN A 228 -2.92 30.38 -0.03
N THR A 229 -1.87 29.88 0.62
CA THR A 229 -1.79 28.54 1.21
C THR A 229 -2.97 28.19 2.14
N TYR A 230 -3.56 29.19 2.77
CA TYR A 230 -4.75 29.02 3.61
C TYR A 230 -5.96 28.52 2.82
N VAL A 231 -6.26 29.13 1.67
CA VAL A 231 -7.39 28.72 0.81
C VAL A 231 -7.20 27.27 0.30
N GLN A 232 -5.97 26.87 0.01
CA GLN A 232 -5.68 25.49 -0.36
C GLN A 232 -6.00 24.50 0.77
N LYS A 233 -5.61 24.87 2.01
CA LYS A 233 -5.86 24.01 3.17
C LYS A 233 -7.33 23.96 3.53
N ASP A 234 -8.06 25.05 3.37
CA ASP A 234 -9.50 25.10 3.55
C ASP A 234 -10.21 24.24 2.49
N PHE A 235 -9.83 24.35 1.21
CA PHE A 235 -10.38 23.53 0.13
C PHE A 235 -10.25 22.02 0.41
N ILE A 236 -9.04 21.56 0.77
CA ILE A 236 -8.84 20.12 1.04
C ILE A 236 -9.51 19.69 2.36
N SER A 237 -9.65 20.57 3.35
CA SER A 237 -10.41 20.30 4.57
C SER A 237 -11.88 20.11 4.25
N GLN A 238 -12.50 21.02 3.46
CA GLN A 238 -13.88 20.85 3.01
C GLN A 238 -14.06 19.60 2.14
N GLY A 239 -13.08 19.25 1.31
CA GLY A 239 -13.08 17.99 0.57
C GLY A 239 -13.10 16.77 1.50
N ILE A 240 -12.31 16.76 2.57
CA ILE A 240 -12.31 15.68 3.58
C ILE A 240 -13.66 15.62 4.30
N LYS A 241 -14.25 16.76 4.64
CA LYS A 241 -15.58 16.85 5.27
C LYS A 241 -16.64 16.20 4.40
N LEU A 242 -16.66 16.54 3.13
CA LEU A 242 -17.57 15.97 2.15
C LEU A 242 -17.52 14.44 2.13
N PHE A 243 -16.30 13.84 2.16
CA PHE A 243 -16.12 12.40 2.23
C PHE A 243 -16.46 11.80 3.60
N ASN A 244 -16.36 12.56 4.70
CA ASN A 244 -16.74 12.08 6.03
C ASN A 244 -18.26 12.03 6.22
N GLU A 245 -19.00 13.00 5.65
CA GLU A 245 -20.42 13.19 5.87
C GLU A 245 -21.31 12.42 4.88
N ASN A 246 -20.76 11.98 3.74
CA ASN A 246 -21.51 11.28 2.70
C ASN A 246 -21.06 9.83 2.54
N GLU A 247 -21.99 8.89 2.55
CA GLU A 247 -21.73 7.49 2.21
C GLU A 247 -21.50 7.30 0.70
N ILE A 248 -22.15 8.14 -0.12
CA ILE A 248 -22.05 8.15 -1.58
C ILE A 248 -21.62 9.54 -2.02
N ILE A 249 -20.54 9.61 -2.79
CA ILE A 249 -20.12 10.84 -3.46
C ILE A 249 -20.62 10.81 -4.90
N THR A 250 -21.26 11.92 -5.31
CA THR A 250 -21.68 12.15 -6.68
C THR A 250 -20.96 13.36 -7.27
N LYS A 251 -20.96 13.46 -8.60
CA LYS A 251 -20.42 14.65 -9.28
C LYS A 251 -21.10 15.93 -8.80
N ASP A 252 -22.44 15.90 -8.65
CA ASP A 252 -23.21 17.08 -8.23
C ASP A 252 -22.85 17.53 -6.81
N ILE A 253 -22.64 16.58 -5.89
CA ILE A 253 -22.20 16.89 -4.52
C ILE A 253 -20.83 17.58 -4.54
N ILE A 254 -19.85 17.03 -5.29
CA ILE A 254 -18.52 17.65 -5.42
C ILE A 254 -18.64 19.06 -6.01
N GLU A 255 -19.43 19.24 -7.06
CA GLU A 255 -19.55 20.51 -7.76
C GLU A 255 -20.25 21.56 -6.88
N GLN A 256 -21.38 21.22 -6.26
CA GLN A 256 -22.18 22.18 -5.49
C GLN A 256 -21.58 22.50 -4.13
N GLU A 257 -21.10 21.49 -3.40
CA GLU A 257 -20.67 21.64 -2.02
C GLU A 257 -19.17 21.97 -1.87
N LEU A 258 -18.35 21.62 -2.89
CA LEU A 258 -16.90 21.87 -2.81
C LEU A 258 -16.41 22.85 -3.89
N LEU A 259 -16.71 22.61 -5.18
CA LEU A 259 -16.06 23.39 -6.25
C LEU A 259 -16.65 24.79 -6.40
N SER A 260 -17.99 24.92 -6.38
CA SER A 260 -18.70 26.20 -6.54
C SER A 260 -18.39 27.21 -5.43
N PRO A 261 -18.34 26.83 -4.13
CA PRO A 261 -17.96 27.76 -3.07
C PRO A 261 -16.56 28.36 -3.19
N PHE A 262 -15.66 27.68 -3.91
CA PHE A 262 -14.28 28.15 -4.17
C PHE A 262 -14.11 28.79 -5.53
N ASP A 263 -15.15 28.83 -6.39
CA ASP A 263 -15.12 29.34 -7.75
C ASP A 263 -14.05 28.65 -8.62
N VAL A 264 -14.05 27.29 -8.62
CA VAL A 264 -13.03 26.49 -9.29
C VAL A 264 -13.61 25.38 -10.20
N VAL A 265 -14.89 25.41 -10.52
CA VAL A 265 -15.57 24.35 -11.32
C VAL A 265 -14.85 24.11 -12.65
N ASP A 266 -14.63 25.17 -13.44
CA ASP A 266 -14.02 25.08 -14.77
C ASP A 266 -12.55 24.64 -14.70
N SER A 267 -11.79 25.16 -13.74
CA SER A 267 -10.37 24.83 -13.56
C SER A 267 -10.21 23.38 -13.09
N TYR A 268 -11.06 22.92 -12.20
CA TYR A 268 -11.08 21.52 -11.75
C TYR A 268 -11.47 20.56 -12.88
N SER A 269 -12.44 20.89 -13.71
CA SER A 269 -12.86 20.04 -14.83
C SER A 269 -11.72 19.79 -15.83
N LYS A 270 -10.98 20.86 -16.17
CA LYS A 270 -9.77 20.76 -17.01
C LYS A 270 -8.67 19.92 -16.35
N PHE A 271 -8.41 20.18 -15.07
CA PHE A 271 -7.43 19.44 -14.28
C PHE A 271 -7.80 17.94 -14.19
N LYS A 272 -9.05 17.60 -13.87
CA LYS A 272 -9.54 16.21 -13.78
C LYS A 272 -9.27 15.44 -15.06
N SER A 273 -9.58 16.04 -16.20
CA SER A 273 -9.37 15.40 -17.51
C SER A 273 -7.91 15.11 -17.78
N GLN A 274 -7.02 16.05 -17.48
CA GLN A 274 -5.57 15.88 -17.62
C GLN A 274 -5.02 14.86 -16.61
N TYR A 275 -5.40 14.98 -15.35
CA TYR A 275 -4.95 14.09 -14.26
C TYR A 275 -5.30 12.63 -14.52
N ASN A 276 -6.54 12.35 -14.95
CA ASN A 276 -6.98 11.00 -15.29
C ASN A 276 -6.16 10.42 -16.45
N LYS A 277 -5.90 11.21 -17.49
CA LYS A 277 -5.08 10.80 -18.62
C LYS A 277 -3.63 10.50 -18.25
N GLU A 278 -3.01 11.39 -17.47
CA GLU A 278 -1.60 11.25 -17.04
C GLU A 278 -1.38 10.06 -16.10
N ASN A 279 -2.38 9.75 -15.27
CA ASN A 279 -2.30 8.67 -14.30
C ASN A 279 -2.98 7.38 -14.78
N ASN A 280 -3.53 7.36 -16.00
CA ASN A 280 -4.28 6.24 -16.57
C ASN A 280 -5.42 5.78 -15.64
N LEU A 281 -6.22 6.73 -15.13
CA LEU A 281 -7.32 6.47 -14.22
C LEU A 281 -8.66 6.53 -14.94
N ASP A 282 -9.53 5.59 -14.59
CA ASP A 282 -10.96 5.59 -14.96
C ASP A 282 -11.78 5.73 -13.68
N LEU A 283 -12.07 6.96 -13.30
CA LEU A 283 -12.78 7.27 -12.05
C LEU A 283 -14.28 7.48 -12.32
N GLU A 284 -15.08 6.76 -11.55
CA GLU A 284 -16.53 6.89 -11.58
C GLU A 284 -16.97 8.27 -11.07
N GLU A 285 -18.08 8.79 -11.64
CA GLU A 285 -18.66 10.04 -11.18
C GLU A 285 -19.48 9.88 -9.89
N ASN A 286 -19.96 8.66 -9.63
CA ASN A 286 -20.74 8.29 -8.45
C ASN A 286 -20.14 7.02 -7.84
N PHE A 287 -19.77 7.05 -6.56
CA PHE A 287 -19.15 5.91 -5.88
C PHE A 287 -19.43 5.93 -4.37
N ASN A 288 -19.34 4.76 -3.73
CA ASN A 288 -19.42 4.67 -2.27
C ASN A 288 -18.09 5.02 -1.62
N VAL A 289 -18.14 5.67 -0.46
CA VAL A 289 -16.95 6.04 0.30
C VAL A 289 -16.46 4.87 1.14
N SER A 290 -15.24 4.43 0.90
CA SER A 290 -14.56 3.48 1.77
C SER A 290 -14.02 4.17 3.02
N THR A 291 -14.70 4.05 4.15
CA THR A 291 -14.32 4.67 5.43
C THR A 291 -12.91 4.26 5.88
N SER A 292 -12.51 3.00 5.65
CA SER A 292 -11.17 2.51 6.01
C SER A 292 -10.07 3.15 5.16
N THR A 293 -10.34 3.35 3.87
CA THR A 293 -9.43 4.02 2.94
C THR A 293 -9.35 5.50 3.25
N LEU A 294 -10.48 6.15 3.47
CA LEU A 294 -10.53 7.56 3.86
C LEU A 294 -9.67 7.83 5.12
N LYS A 295 -9.80 7.02 6.18
CA LYS A 295 -8.97 7.12 7.39
C LYS A 295 -7.47 7.01 7.12
N LYS A 296 -7.07 6.22 6.14
CA LYS A 296 -5.65 6.06 5.76
C LYS A 296 -5.17 7.23 4.92
N GLU A 297 -5.94 7.62 3.92
CA GLU A 297 -5.52 8.65 2.95
C GLU A 297 -5.47 10.04 3.57
N LYS A 298 -6.43 10.43 4.43
CA LYS A 298 -6.37 11.72 5.11
C LYS A 298 -5.12 11.92 5.98
N LYS A 299 -4.52 10.84 6.52
CA LYS A 299 -3.24 10.93 7.25
C LYS A 299 -2.04 11.27 6.36
N LYS A 300 -2.13 11.07 5.06
CA LYS A 300 -1.06 11.40 4.10
C LYS A 300 -1.12 12.86 3.65
N ILE A 301 -2.26 13.53 3.84
CA ILE A 301 -2.46 14.91 3.41
C ILE A 301 -1.72 15.85 4.36
N LYS A 302 -0.81 16.64 3.79
CA LYS A 302 -0.04 17.63 4.56
C LYS A 302 -0.93 18.79 4.97
N SER A 303 -1.07 19.01 6.27
CA SER A 303 -1.90 20.05 6.89
C SER A 303 -1.07 21.13 7.59
N GLN A 304 0.01 21.59 6.95
CA GLN A 304 0.98 22.51 7.56
C GLN A 304 1.18 23.74 6.67
N ILE A 305 1.21 24.92 7.30
CA ILE A 305 1.59 26.20 6.68
C ILE A 305 2.97 26.56 7.22
N ASN A 306 3.94 26.71 6.32
CA ASN A 306 5.29 27.14 6.67
C ASN A 306 5.45 28.62 6.34
N LEU A 307 5.89 29.40 7.31
CA LEU A 307 6.15 30.84 7.16
C LEU A 307 7.67 31.09 6.98
N ASP A 308 8.02 32.16 6.29
CA ASP A 308 9.41 32.62 6.08
C ASP A 308 10.12 32.98 7.40
N THR A 309 9.34 33.34 8.43
CA THR A 309 9.79 33.61 9.80
C THR A 309 10.17 32.35 10.59
N LYS A 310 10.25 31.16 9.97
CA LYS A 310 10.50 29.85 10.59
C LYS A 310 9.39 29.37 11.53
N ILE A 311 8.24 30.01 11.50
CA ILE A 311 7.04 29.57 12.21
C ILE A 311 6.30 28.58 11.34
N GLN A 312 5.78 27.52 11.95
CA GLN A 312 4.94 26.50 11.30
C GLN A 312 3.58 26.46 12.01
N ILE A 313 2.53 26.55 11.21
CA ILE A 313 1.15 26.37 11.71
C ILE A 313 0.70 24.98 11.26
N LYS A 314 0.52 24.07 12.22
CA LYS A 314 -0.01 22.73 11.96
C LYS A 314 -1.51 22.77 12.18
N LEU A 315 -2.24 22.33 11.18
CA LEU A 315 -3.70 22.28 11.19
C LEU A 315 -4.15 20.82 11.29
N ASP A 316 -5.11 20.52 12.13
CA ASP A 316 -5.82 19.24 12.06
C ASP A 316 -7.01 19.41 11.12
N ILE A 317 -6.92 18.78 9.96
CA ILE A 317 -7.98 18.78 8.94
C ILE A 317 -8.70 17.43 8.85
N SER A 318 -8.45 16.53 9.81
CA SER A 318 -8.93 15.15 9.73
C SER A 318 -10.46 15.04 9.83
N GLU A 319 -11.09 15.94 10.53
CA GLU A 319 -12.56 15.99 10.64
C GLU A 319 -13.22 16.87 9.55
N GLY A 320 -12.42 17.68 8.84
CA GLY A 320 -12.90 18.48 7.72
C GLY A 320 -13.57 19.80 8.14
N ASP A 321 -13.23 20.32 9.31
CA ASP A 321 -13.77 21.60 9.78
C ASP A 321 -13.34 22.75 8.88
N SER A 322 -14.22 23.76 8.74
CA SER A 322 -13.87 24.98 8.02
C SER A 322 -12.78 25.73 8.79
N LEU A 323 -11.66 25.98 8.12
CA LEU A 323 -10.58 26.76 8.71
C LEU A 323 -10.96 28.24 8.85
N LYS A 324 -11.95 28.73 8.11
CA LYS A 324 -12.38 30.14 8.11
C LYS A 324 -12.96 30.59 9.44
N GLU A 325 -13.47 29.65 10.24
CA GLU A 325 -14.05 29.95 11.55
C GLU A 325 -12.96 30.21 12.60
N ASN A 326 -11.81 29.58 12.46
CA ASN A 326 -10.78 29.56 13.48
C ASN A 326 -9.47 30.30 13.09
N ILE A 327 -9.30 30.63 11.80
CA ILE A 327 -8.10 31.30 11.31
C ILE A 327 -8.48 32.41 10.32
N GLU A 328 -7.91 33.60 10.56
CA GLU A 328 -8.00 34.75 9.69
C GLU A 328 -6.61 35.12 9.14
N LYS A 329 -6.50 35.39 7.86
CA LYS A 329 -5.27 35.93 7.27
C LYS A 329 -5.49 37.39 6.90
N GLY A 330 -4.59 38.26 7.32
CA GLY A 330 -4.61 39.67 6.99
C GLY A 330 -3.22 40.22 6.61
N PHE A 331 -3.20 41.53 6.35
CA PHE A 331 -1.98 42.31 6.13
C PHE A 331 -1.94 43.48 7.11
N ASP A 332 -0.83 43.62 7.82
CA ASP A 332 -0.55 44.69 8.74
C ASP A 332 0.17 45.82 8.02
N GLU A 333 -0.50 46.96 7.87
CA GLU A 333 0.03 48.10 7.12
C GLU A 333 1.20 48.80 7.81
N GLU A 334 1.27 48.75 9.13
CA GLU A 334 2.37 49.37 9.89
C GLU A 334 3.63 48.52 9.78
N ARG A 335 3.50 47.21 9.95
CA ARG A 335 4.62 46.25 9.90
C ARG A 335 4.99 45.84 8.47
N LYS A 336 4.13 46.14 7.48
CA LYS A 336 4.26 45.70 6.08
C LYS A 336 4.40 44.16 5.97
N MET A 337 3.66 43.43 6.79
CA MET A 337 3.73 41.99 6.89
C MET A 337 2.34 41.36 6.89
N HIS A 338 2.25 40.14 6.32
CA HIS A 338 1.07 39.32 6.51
C HIS A 338 1.03 38.72 7.90
N PHE A 339 -0.19 38.48 8.40
CA PHE A 339 -0.39 37.79 9.68
C PHE A 339 -1.45 36.70 9.55
N TYR A 340 -1.38 35.70 10.44
CA TYR A 340 -2.48 34.80 10.77
C TYR A 340 -2.96 35.07 12.18
N LYS A 341 -4.27 35.24 12.34
CA LYS A 341 -4.94 35.39 13.62
C LYS A 341 -5.72 34.10 13.89
N VAL A 342 -5.46 33.48 15.03
CA VAL A 342 -6.04 32.19 15.43
C VAL A 342 -7.03 32.45 16.56
N PHE A 343 -8.25 31.92 16.40
CA PHE A 343 -9.29 31.97 17.42
C PHE A 343 -9.40 30.60 18.08
N PHE A 344 -9.49 30.55 19.39
CA PHE A 344 -9.60 29.31 20.18
C PHE A 344 -10.37 29.60 21.47
N ASN A 345 -10.96 28.55 22.08
CA ASN A 345 -11.68 28.66 23.34
C ASN A 345 -10.77 28.39 24.54
N GLU A 346 -9.93 27.32 24.46
CA GLU A 346 -9.07 26.87 25.54
C GLU A 346 -7.72 26.40 24.98
N GLU A 347 -6.64 26.61 25.73
CA GLU A 347 -5.33 25.98 25.49
C GLU A 347 -5.32 24.58 26.12
N MET A 348 -4.85 23.54 25.37
CA MET A 348 -4.74 22.16 25.83
C MET A 348 -3.29 21.77 26.15
#